data_64fb66c73b1b560ea57c78f57b462b8a
#
_entry.id   64fb66c73b1b560ea57c78f57b462b8a
#
_cell.length_a   1.000
_cell.length_b   1.000
_cell.length_c   1.000
_cell.angle_alpha   90.00
_cell.angle_beta   90.00
_cell.angle_gamma   90.00
#
_symmetry.space_group_name_H-M   'P 1'
#
loop_
_entity.id
_entity.type
_entity.pdbx_description
1 polymer ?
#
loop_
_entity_poly.entity_id
_entity_poly.type
_entity_poly.pdbx_seq_one_letter_code
_entity_poly.pdbx_strand_id
1 'polypeptide(L)'
;IARVTDNSKVTDHHAILPTLQLEKQDVSALPQSEQKILNLVGMRLLCATGEKHTYAETQITLSCEGYAFKTKGKTVVQNGWKAIEELFKASLKTKEKDDPMKSLPEVHEGDVLDGVSASVTEHFTTPPKQYTEDTLLSAMETAGNDQFDDDTEKKGLGTPATRAGI
;
A
#
# COMPACT_ATOMS: atom_id res chain seq x y z
N ILE A 1 -11.91 -5.79 14.99
CA ILE A 1 -11.00 -4.87 15.73
C ILE A 1 -9.71 -5.58 16.13
N ALA A 2 -9.72 -6.87 16.54
CA ALA A 2 -8.54 -7.63 16.96
C ALA A 2 -7.33 -7.55 15.98
N ARG A 3 -7.58 -7.32 14.70
CA ARG A 3 -6.53 -7.19 13.68
C ARG A 3 -5.68 -5.92 13.84
N VAL A 4 -6.23 -4.87 14.42
CA VAL A 4 -5.60 -3.55 14.52
C VAL A 4 -5.33 -3.12 15.96
N THR A 5 -5.57 -4.01 16.91
CA THR A 5 -5.30 -3.76 18.34
C THR A 5 -4.25 -4.74 18.84
N ASP A 6 -3.16 -4.23 19.35
CA ASP A 6 -2.09 -5.02 19.95
C ASP A 6 -1.48 -4.23 21.11
N ASN A 7 -1.88 -4.60 22.33
CA ASN A 7 -1.42 -3.92 23.53
C ASN A 7 0.09 -4.07 23.78
N SER A 8 0.70 -5.13 23.24
CA SER A 8 2.15 -5.35 23.40
C SER A 8 3.00 -4.37 22.59
N LYS A 9 2.40 -3.75 21.55
CA LYS A 9 3.04 -2.77 20.68
C LYS A 9 2.74 -1.32 21.01
N VAL A 10 1.94 -1.09 22.04
CA VAL A 10 1.65 0.28 22.52
C VAL A 10 2.85 0.75 23.33
N THR A 11 3.45 1.85 22.87
CA THR A 11 4.56 2.52 23.55
C THR A 11 4.09 3.88 24.10
N ASP A 12 4.64 4.96 23.57
CA ASP A 12 4.42 6.31 24.10
C ASP A 12 3.20 7.01 23.51
N HIS A 13 2.66 6.52 22.41
CA HIS A 13 1.61 7.18 21.64
C HIS A 13 0.43 6.26 21.36
N HIS A 14 -0.77 6.81 21.49
CA HIS A 14 -2.00 6.15 21.02
C HIS A 14 -2.26 6.45 19.54
N ALA A 15 -3.18 5.72 18.95
CA ALA A 15 -3.63 5.99 17.58
C ALA A 15 -4.32 7.36 17.47
N ILE A 16 -4.20 8.00 16.31
CA ILE A 16 -4.95 9.22 15.99
C ILE A 16 -6.37 8.79 15.61
N LEU A 17 -7.34 9.16 16.43
CA LEU A 17 -8.75 8.82 16.24
C LEU A 17 -9.61 10.08 16.35
N PRO A 18 -10.75 10.13 15.64
CA PRO A 18 -11.76 11.16 15.86
C PRO A 18 -12.28 11.08 17.31
N THR A 19 -12.46 12.22 17.94
CA THR A 19 -13.01 12.27 19.30
C THR A 19 -14.54 12.26 19.29
N LEU A 20 -15.16 11.84 20.39
CA LEU A 20 -16.62 11.86 20.55
C LEU A 20 -17.23 13.27 20.47
N GLN A 21 -16.42 14.30 20.63
CA GLN A 21 -16.88 15.69 20.46
C GLN A 21 -17.33 15.97 19.02
N LEU A 22 -16.86 15.19 18.05
CA LEU A 22 -17.24 15.33 16.66
C LEU A 22 -18.74 15.14 16.41
N GLU A 23 -19.42 14.32 17.23
CA GLU A 23 -20.87 14.14 17.13
C GLU A 23 -21.66 15.44 17.42
N LYS A 24 -21.06 16.37 18.14
CA LYS A 24 -21.68 17.63 18.56
C LYS A 24 -21.24 18.84 17.74
N GLN A 25 -20.32 18.64 16.81
CA GLN A 25 -19.73 19.72 16.00
C GLN A 25 -20.24 19.68 14.57
N ASP A 26 -20.51 20.84 14.03
CA ASP A 26 -20.75 20.98 12.59
C ASP A 26 -19.42 20.92 11.84
N VAL A 27 -19.12 19.77 11.27
CA VAL A 27 -17.89 19.55 10.51
C VAL A 27 -17.79 20.48 9.29
N SER A 28 -18.93 20.92 8.74
CA SER A 28 -18.94 21.83 7.59
C SER A 28 -18.47 23.25 7.94
N ALA A 29 -18.51 23.61 9.21
CA ALA A 29 -18.02 24.91 9.70
C ALA A 29 -16.49 24.95 9.90
N LEU A 30 -15.80 23.80 9.85
CA LEU A 30 -14.34 23.73 9.95
C LEU A 30 -13.66 24.30 8.71
N PRO A 31 -12.43 24.84 8.83
CA PRO A 31 -11.58 25.18 7.69
C PRO A 31 -11.40 23.98 6.75
N GLN A 32 -11.32 24.22 5.44
CA GLN A 32 -11.24 23.15 4.46
C GLN A 32 -10.04 22.19 4.67
N SER A 33 -8.92 22.72 5.16
CA SER A 33 -7.74 21.92 5.50
C SER A 33 -8.00 20.94 6.64
N GLU A 34 -8.70 21.40 7.66
CA GLU A 34 -9.07 20.57 8.82
C GLU A 34 -10.09 19.49 8.43
N GLN A 35 -11.08 19.85 7.59
CA GLN A 35 -12.03 18.86 7.05
C GLN A 35 -11.30 17.77 6.27
N LYS A 36 -10.29 18.12 5.45
CA LYS A 36 -9.50 17.12 4.69
C LYS A 36 -8.73 16.18 5.60
N ILE A 37 -8.11 16.71 6.65
CA ILE A 37 -7.37 15.88 7.64
C ILE A 37 -8.34 14.96 8.37
N LEU A 38 -9.47 15.49 8.85
CA LEU A 38 -10.48 14.72 9.54
C LEU A 38 -11.04 13.58 8.67
N ASN A 39 -11.34 13.87 7.40
CA ASN A 39 -11.80 12.89 6.43
C ASN A 39 -10.73 11.81 6.18
N LEU A 40 -9.45 12.19 6.09
CA LEU A 40 -8.35 11.25 5.94
C LEU A 40 -8.25 10.32 7.15
N VAL A 41 -8.29 10.87 8.36
CA VAL A 41 -8.25 10.07 9.61
C VAL A 41 -9.44 9.12 9.69
N GLY A 42 -10.65 9.61 9.41
CA GLY A 42 -11.87 8.80 9.37
C GLY A 42 -11.79 7.67 8.34
N MET A 43 -11.34 7.96 7.13
CA MET A 43 -11.14 6.97 6.08
C MET A 43 -10.13 5.89 6.52
N ARG A 44 -8.99 6.29 7.08
CA ARG A 44 -7.98 5.33 7.57
C ARG A 44 -8.52 4.43 8.67
N LEU A 45 -9.32 4.97 9.58
CA LEU A 45 -9.99 4.19 10.62
C LEU A 45 -10.96 3.16 10.02
N LEU A 46 -11.80 3.58 9.07
CA LEU A 46 -12.72 2.68 8.38
C LEU A 46 -11.98 1.58 7.60
N CYS A 47 -10.89 1.92 6.91
CA CYS A 47 -10.05 0.92 6.24
C CYS A 47 -9.41 -0.05 7.23
N ALA A 48 -8.92 0.45 8.37
CA ALA A 48 -8.27 -0.38 9.38
C ALA A 48 -9.25 -1.38 10.02
N THR A 49 -10.49 -0.99 10.22
CA THR A 49 -11.55 -1.81 10.83
C THR A 49 -12.40 -2.58 9.79
N GLY A 50 -12.29 -2.25 8.52
CA GLY A 50 -13.03 -2.85 7.43
C GLY A 50 -12.68 -4.31 7.19
N GLU A 51 -13.40 -4.95 6.30
CA GLU A 51 -13.16 -6.34 5.90
C GLU A 51 -11.81 -6.51 5.19
N LYS A 52 -11.30 -7.73 5.19
CA LYS A 52 -10.03 -8.03 4.51
C LYS A 52 -10.19 -7.88 3.00
N HIS A 53 -9.20 -7.27 2.36
CA HIS A 53 -9.01 -7.40 0.94
C HIS A 53 -8.38 -8.76 0.63
N THR A 54 -9.02 -9.56 -0.20
CA THR A 54 -8.50 -10.87 -0.62
C THR A 54 -8.39 -10.93 -2.13
N TYR A 55 -7.31 -11.53 -2.60
CA TYR A 55 -7.06 -11.75 -4.01
C TYR A 55 -6.41 -13.12 -4.23
N ALA A 56 -6.64 -13.69 -5.41
CA ALA A 56 -5.91 -14.85 -5.90
C ALA A 56 -4.71 -14.35 -6.71
N GLU A 57 -3.53 -14.82 -6.40
CA GLU A 57 -2.33 -14.58 -7.20
C GLU A 57 -2.08 -15.80 -8.09
N THR A 58 -1.98 -15.56 -9.39
CA THR A 58 -1.64 -16.57 -10.38
C THR A 58 -0.25 -16.27 -10.91
N GLN A 59 0.62 -17.26 -10.88
CA GLN A 59 1.93 -17.18 -11.52
C GLN A 59 1.99 -18.20 -12.66
N ILE A 60 2.30 -17.74 -13.86
CA ILE A 60 2.51 -18.58 -15.04
C ILE A 60 4.01 -18.59 -15.34
N THR A 61 4.55 -19.78 -15.55
CA THR A 61 5.92 -19.97 -16.02
C THR A 61 5.86 -20.71 -17.34
N LEU A 62 6.37 -20.10 -18.40
CA LEU A 62 6.49 -20.70 -19.71
C LEU A 62 7.95 -21.11 -19.93
N SER A 63 8.16 -22.25 -20.57
CA SER A 63 9.49 -22.70 -21.00
C SER A 63 9.56 -22.69 -22.52
N CYS A 64 10.59 -22.06 -23.08
CA CYS A 64 10.85 -22.02 -24.51
C CYS A 64 12.35 -22.15 -24.73
N GLU A 65 12.78 -23.15 -25.48
CA GLU A 65 14.20 -23.38 -25.80
C GLU A 65 15.15 -23.36 -24.58
N GLY A 66 14.67 -23.86 -23.42
CA GLY A 66 15.43 -23.87 -22.18
C GLY A 66 15.38 -22.58 -21.38
N TYR A 67 14.73 -21.53 -21.86
CA TYR A 67 14.53 -20.27 -21.13
C TYR A 67 13.18 -20.25 -20.45
N ALA A 68 13.16 -19.69 -19.22
CA ALA A 68 11.94 -19.56 -18.43
C ALA A 68 11.41 -18.11 -18.49
N PHE A 69 10.16 -17.95 -18.93
CA PHE A 69 9.43 -16.69 -18.95
C PHE A 69 8.38 -16.73 -17.85
N LYS A 70 8.41 -15.74 -16.95
CA LYS A 70 7.51 -15.70 -15.79
C LYS A 70 6.62 -14.46 -15.84
N THR A 71 5.35 -14.65 -15.56
CA THR A 71 4.41 -13.56 -15.36
C THR A 71 3.55 -13.82 -14.14
N LYS A 72 3.07 -12.73 -13.52
CA LYS A 72 2.16 -12.78 -12.36
C LYS A 72 0.96 -11.91 -12.63
N GLY A 73 -0.20 -12.39 -12.22
CA GLY A 73 -1.45 -11.66 -12.23
C GLY A 73 -2.18 -11.81 -10.92
N LYS A 74 -3.10 -10.90 -10.65
CA LYS A 74 -3.95 -10.94 -9.45
C LYS A 74 -5.39 -10.77 -9.86
N THR A 75 -6.25 -11.58 -9.28
CA THR A 75 -7.70 -11.47 -9.42
C THR A 75 -8.29 -11.16 -8.06
N VAL A 76 -9.00 -10.05 -7.93
CA VAL A 76 -9.65 -9.68 -6.67
C VAL A 76 -10.82 -10.62 -6.42
N VAL A 77 -10.80 -11.26 -5.24
CA VAL A 77 -11.89 -12.11 -4.76
C VAL A 77 -12.86 -11.28 -3.90
N GLN A 78 -12.31 -10.39 -3.06
CA GLN A 78 -13.08 -9.52 -2.18
C GLN A 78 -12.36 -8.19 -2.03
N ASN A 79 -13.03 -7.09 -2.35
CA ASN A 79 -12.45 -5.76 -2.26
C ASN A 79 -12.17 -5.33 -0.81
N GLY A 80 -13.05 -5.70 0.12
CA GLY A 80 -12.89 -5.38 1.53
C GLY A 80 -12.61 -3.89 1.76
N TRP A 81 -11.63 -3.59 2.59
CA TRP A 81 -11.26 -2.20 2.95
C TRP A 81 -10.81 -1.34 1.76
N LYS A 82 -10.33 -1.94 0.68
CA LYS A 82 -9.93 -1.19 -0.52
C LYS A 82 -11.08 -0.45 -1.19
N ALA A 83 -12.29 -0.98 -1.12
CA ALA A 83 -13.46 -0.29 -1.66
C ALA A 83 -13.67 1.09 -0.98
N ILE A 84 -13.38 1.18 0.32
CA ILE A 84 -13.46 2.45 1.07
C ILE A 84 -12.38 3.42 0.60
N GLU A 85 -11.15 2.92 0.43
CA GLU A 85 -10.02 3.72 -0.05
C GLU A 85 -10.26 4.26 -1.47
N GLU A 86 -10.79 3.43 -2.37
CA GLU A 86 -11.13 3.80 -3.75
C GLU A 86 -12.20 4.90 -3.80
N LEU A 87 -13.27 4.78 -2.99
CA LEU A 87 -14.29 5.81 -2.86
C LEU A 87 -13.69 7.14 -2.38
N PHE A 88 -12.78 7.09 -1.41
CA PHE A 88 -12.12 8.28 -0.91
C PHE A 88 -11.21 8.92 -1.97
N LYS A 89 -10.38 8.14 -2.67
CA LYS A 89 -9.54 8.61 -3.77
C LYS A 89 -10.36 9.24 -4.89
N ALA A 90 -11.47 8.63 -5.25
CA ALA A 90 -12.39 9.18 -6.24
C ALA A 90 -12.95 10.55 -5.81
N SER A 91 -13.26 10.74 -4.53
CA SER A 91 -13.73 12.02 -3.99
C SER A 91 -12.67 13.13 -4.08
N LEU A 92 -11.39 12.78 -4.00
CA LEU A 92 -10.27 13.71 -4.12
C LEU A 92 -9.91 14.07 -5.57
N LYS A 93 -10.56 13.45 -6.56
CA LYS A 93 -10.23 13.59 -7.99
C LYS A 93 -8.75 13.34 -8.30
N THR A 94 -8.07 12.57 -7.49
CA THR A 94 -6.67 12.22 -7.67
C THR A 94 -6.59 11.20 -8.79
N LYS A 95 -5.95 11.57 -9.90
CA LYS A 95 -5.61 10.63 -10.98
C LYS A 95 -4.38 9.84 -10.55
N GLU A 96 -4.52 8.90 -9.63
CA GLU A 96 -3.50 7.86 -9.50
C GLU A 96 -3.60 6.93 -10.71
N LYS A 97 -2.48 6.66 -11.31
CA LYS A 97 -2.37 5.56 -12.26
C LYS A 97 -2.46 4.28 -11.44
N ASP A 98 -3.66 3.76 -11.28
CA ASP A 98 -3.79 2.36 -10.90
C ASP A 98 -3.05 1.56 -11.97
N ASP A 99 -2.05 0.83 -11.55
CA ASP A 99 -1.41 -0.15 -12.42
C ASP A 99 -2.50 -1.19 -12.74
N PRO A 100 -2.97 -1.26 -14.00
CA PRO A 100 -4.09 -2.12 -14.33
C PRO A 100 -3.70 -3.54 -13.93
N MET A 101 -4.42 -4.09 -12.97
CA MET A 101 -4.22 -5.47 -12.55
C MET A 101 -4.27 -6.34 -13.80
N LYS A 102 -3.13 -6.92 -14.20
CA LYS A 102 -3.07 -7.81 -15.34
C LYS A 102 -3.89 -9.06 -15.02
N SER A 103 -5.05 -9.15 -15.66
CA SER A 103 -5.78 -10.41 -15.73
C SER A 103 -4.98 -11.34 -16.65
N LEU A 104 -4.56 -12.46 -16.11
CA LEU A 104 -3.89 -13.49 -16.93
C LEU A 104 -4.95 -14.40 -17.55
N PRO A 105 -4.69 -14.93 -18.77
CA PRO A 105 -5.54 -15.94 -19.36
C PRO A 105 -5.54 -17.22 -18.49
N GLU A 106 -6.59 -17.97 -18.60
CA GLU A 106 -6.67 -19.30 -18.01
C GLU A 106 -5.78 -20.25 -18.80
N VAL A 107 -4.82 -20.85 -18.13
CA VAL A 107 -3.89 -21.84 -18.71
C VAL A 107 -3.67 -22.94 -17.67
N HIS A 108 -3.38 -24.15 -18.17
CA HIS A 108 -3.14 -25.33 -17.36
C HIS A 108 -1.70 -25.79 -17.53
N GLU A 109 -1.23 -26.57 -16.57
CA GLU A 109 0.09 -27.18 -16.66
C GLU A 109 0.16 -28.16 -17.85
N GLY A 110 1.15 -27.98 -18.68
CA GLY A 110 1.34 -28.79 -19.91
C GLY A 110 0.71 -28.20 -21.16
N ASP A 111 0.00 -27.07 -21.06
CA ASP A 111 -0.50 -26.38 -22.25
C ASP A 111 0.66 -25.94 -23.14
N VAL A 112 0.50 -26.17 -24.44
CA VAL A 112 1.46 -25.72 -25.46
C VAL A 112 0.89 -24.50 -26.16
N LEU A 113 1.65 -23.43 -26.19
CA LEU A 113 1.28 -22.19 -26.86
C LEU A 113 1.98 -22.08 -28.22
N ASP A 114 1.19 -22.17 -29.27
CA ASP A 114 1.69 -22.04 -30.65
C ASP A 114 1.59 -20.58 -31.12
N GLY A 115 2.47 -20.20 -32.04
CA GLY A 115 2.43 -18.89 -32.69
C GLY A 115 2.82 -17.72 -31.78
N VAL A 116 3.55 -17.98 -30.71
CA VAL A 116 4.07 -16.93 -29.81
C VAL A 116 5.23 -16.18 -30.45
N SER A 117 5.32 -14.89 -30.21
CA SER A 117 6.46 -14.05 -30.59
C SER A 117 7.09 -13.44 -29.35
N ALA A 118 8.41 -13.34 -29.33
CA ALA A 118 9.16 -12.65 -28.31
C ALA A 118 9.78 -11.38 -28.90
N SER A 119 9.74 -10.29 -28.14
CA SER A 119 10.42 -9.05 -28.48
C SER A 119 11.34 -8.63 -27.32
N VAL A 120 12.50 -8.09 -27.68
CA VAL A 120 13.43 -7.51 -26.72
C VAL A 120 13.26 -6.00 -26.75
N THR A 121 13.01 -5.41 -25.59
CA THR A 121 12.98 -3.95 -25.41
C THR A 121 14.17 -3.52 -24.57
N GLU A 122 14.91 -2.54 -25.06
CA GLU A 122 16.01 -1.95 -24.31
C GLU A 122 15.49 -0.86 -23.38
N HIS A 123 15.90 -0.92 -22.13
CA HIS A 123 15.57 0.08 -21.12
C HIS A 123 16.83 0.52 -20.39
N PHE A 124 16.92 1.81 -20.11
CA PHE A 124 18.00 2.36 -19.31
C PHE A 124 17.52 2.56 -17.87
N THR A 125 18.39 2.24 -16.92
CA THR A 125 18.14 2.58 -15.52
C THR A 125 18.12 4.09 -15.35
N THR A 126 17.18 4.59 -14.56
CA THR A 126 17.16 5.99 -14.16
C THR A 126 17.72 6.14 -12.75
N PRO A 127 18.39 7.27 -12.43
CA PRO A 127 18.85 7.49 -11.08
C PRO A 127 17.66 7.51 -10.10
N PRO A 128 17.87 7.16 -8.82
CA PRO A 128 16.84 7.29 -7.80
C PRO A 128 16.30 8.72 -7.79
N LYS A 129 14.98 8.84 -7.56
CA LYS A 129 14.35 10.14 -7.39
C LYS A 129 14.87 10.80 -6.12
N GLN A 130 14.98 12.12 -6.13
CA GLN A 130 15.25 12.88 -4.90
C GLN A 130 14.13 12.64 -3.89
N TYR A 131 14.48 12.65 -2.63
CA TYR A 131 13.50 12.54 -1.56
C TYR A 131 12.57 13.76 -1.54
N THR A 132 11.29 13.48 -1.36
CA THR A 132 10.31 14.44 -0.86
C THR A 132 10.26 14.32 0.66
N GLU A 133 9.61 15.25 1.35
CA GLU A 133 9.43 15.17 2.81
C GLU A 133 8.79 13.85 3.23
N ASP A 134 7.76 13.40 2.52
CA ASP A 134 7.07 12.13 2.78
C ASP A 134 7.99 10.91 2.58
N THR A 135 8.68 10.86 1.44
CA THR A 135 9.58 9.73 1.16
C THR A 135 10.83 9.72 2.04
N LEU A 136 11.28 10.89 2.51
CA LEU A 136 12.36 10.99 3.47
C LEU A 136 11.94 10.43 4.85
N LEU A 137 10.77 10.83 5.34
CA LEU A 137 10.22 10.27 6.59
C LEU A 137 10.08 8.75 6.53
N SER A 138 9.58 8.23 5.40
CA SER A 138 9.47 6.78 5.18
C SER A 138 10.85 6.10 5.15
N ALA A 139 11.85 6.70 4.51
CA ALA A 139 13.21 6.18 4.48
C ALA A 139 13.87 6.19 5.88
N MET A 140 13.62 7.23 6.67
CA MET A 140 14.09 7.30 8.06
C MET A 140 13.48 6.19 8.93
N GLU A 141 12.20 5.86 8.71
CA GLU A 141 11.52 4.78 9.44
C GLU A 141 12.13 3.41 9.19
N THR A 142 12.57 3.16 7.97
CA THR A 142 13.13 1.88 7.55
C THR A 142 14.66 1.85 7.52
N ALA A 143 15.33 2.95 7.88
CA ALA A 143 16.78 3.07 7.84
C ALA A 143 17.44 1.97 8.68
N GLY A 144 18.40 1.27 8.09
CA GLY A 144 19.16 0.21 8.74
C GLY A 144 18.46 -1.15 8.81
N ASN A 145 17.19 -1.27 8.38
CA ASN A 145 16.47 -2.54 8.45
C ASN A 145 17.17 -3.68 7.69
N ASP A 146 17.88 -3.37 6.61
CA ASP A 146 18.59 -4.34 5.78
C ASP A 146 19.96 -4.71 6.35
N GLN A 147 20.43 -3.99 7.39
CA GLN A 147 21.75 -4.15 7.99
C GLN A 147 21.73 -4.93 9.31
N PHE A 148 20.54 -5.16 9.85
CA PHE A 148 20.38 -5.84 11.13
C PHE A 148 19.66 -7.18 10.97
N ASP A 149 20.05 -8.15 11.79
CA ASP A 149 19.39 -9.46 11.87
C ASP A 149 17.94 -9.33 12.33
N ASP A 150 17.13 -10.34 12.03
CA ASP A 150 15.68 -10.32 12.32
C ASP A 150 15.36 -10.22 13.83
N ASP A 151 16.28 -10.61 14.69
CA ASP A 151 16.16 -10.55 16.15
C ASP A 151 16.43 -9.15 16.73
N THR A 152 16.89 -8.20 15.91
CA THR A 152 17.21 -6.84 16.35
C THR A 152 15.98 -5.94 16.22
N GLU A 153 15.69 -5.14 17.25
CA GLU A 153 14.62 -4.16 17.21
C GLU A 153 14.92 -3.07 16.17
N LYS A 154 14.19 -3.10 15.05
CA LYS A 154 14.38 -2.21 13.90
C LYS A 154 13.62 -0.90 14.13
N LYS A 155 14.29 0.11 14.67
CA LYS A 155 13.66 1.40 15.02
C LYS A 155 13.81 2.49 13.96
N GLY A 156 14.70 2.32 12.98
CA GLY A 156 15.04 3.38 12.04
C GLY A 156 15.73 4.57 12.70
N LEU A 157 15.67 5.74 12.06
CA LEU A 157 16.19 7.01 12.58
C LEU A 157 15.06 7.81 13.24
N GLY A 158 15.29 8.25 14.47
CA GLY A 158 14.32 9.02 15.24
C GLY A 158 13.06 8.24 15.61
N THR A 159 12.19 8.87 16.37
CA THR A 159 10.85 8.37 16.71
C THR A 159 9.81 8.99 15.78
N PRO A 160 8.58 8.44 15.67
CA PRO A 160 7.51 9.07 14.91
C PRO A 160 7.27 10.55 15.27
N ALA A 161 7.48 10.90 16.54
CA ALA A 161 7.28 12.27 17.02
C ALA A 161 8.43 13.23 16.66
N THR A 162 9.64 12.72 16.44
CA THR A 162 10.84 13.56 16.25
C THR A 162 11.33 13.61 14.81
N ARG A 163 10.93 12.66 13.96
CA ARG A 163 11.42 12.57 12.57
C ARG A 163 11.21 13.84 11.76
N ALA A 164 10.06 14.49 11.94
CA ALA A 164 9.76 15.73 11.21
C ALA A 164 10.61 16.93 11.66
N GLY A 165 11.32 16.82 12.77
CA GLY A 165 12.22 17.87 13.30
C GLY A 165 13.71 17.62 13.05
N ILE A 166 14.05 16.48 12.46
CA ILE A 166 15.41 16.12 12.07
C ILE A 166 15.70 16.65 10.66
#